data_ab385dc48fd66deea0c8c5a1b182aa54
#
_entry.id   ab385dc48fd66deea0c8c5a1b182aa54
#
_cell.length_a   1.000
_cell.length_b   1.000
_cell.length_c   1.000
_cell.angle_alpha   90.00
_cell.angle_beta   90.00
_cell.angle_gamma   90.00
#
_symmetry.space_group_name_H-M   'P 1'
#
loop_
_entity.id
_entity.type
_entity.pdbx_description
1 polymer ?
#
loop_
_entity_poly.entity_id
_entity_poly.type
_entity_poly.pdbx_seq_one_letter_code
_entity_poly.pdbx_strand_id
1 'polypeptide(L)'
;MDPVYPGAVDEIVNLGDHWNQKYLKEHKEEIKSLTKEISLSFGKAYNKLAEAQKIRKETFEELKKDTDEKELATLADGLVKEIFCGSLPQVRHFFATAVTPMGWMGYAQELSVKCPVRYLLKGGKADAASVILAEVAESALERGHNVDIFHHTMEPTAVEMVILPALGVALADAECVDITELAHDRIINIAMKAEAAEAAEAAEAAEAAEAGTDTLPVKEAWRELVAEAALSIAEAKETHNKLESYYIQAMDFEAVDKIAKEIFGKIWAMAALKEKKA
;
A
#
# COMPACT_ATOMS: atom_id res chain seq x y z
N MET A 1 8.64 -16.97 6.94
CA MET A 1 10.10 -16.87 7.20
C MET A 1 10.61 -18.29 7.28
N ASP A 2 11.51 -18.70 6.39
CA ASP A 2 12.07 -20.05 6.42
C ASP A 2 13.15 -20.12 7.49
N PRO A 3 13.22 -21.23 8.26
CA PRO A 3 14.25 -21.39 9.28
C PRO A 3 15.65 -21.48 8.64
N VAL A 4 16.60 -20.72 9.19
CA VAL A 4 17.99 -20.68 8.67
C VAL A 4 18.81 -21.82 9.25
N TYR A 5 18.59 -22.16 10.52
CA TYR A 5 19.32 -23.22 11.25
C TYR A 5 18.35 -24.15 11.99
N PRO A 6 17.53 -24.95 11.27
CA PRO A 6 16.50 -25.78 11.87
C PRO A 6 17.11 -26.83 12.82
N GLY A 7 16.57 -26.88 14.04
CA GLY A 7 17.02 -27.79 15.10
C GLY A 7 18.29 -27.38 15.82
N ALA A 8 19.08 -26.42 15.29
CA ALA A 8 20.29 -25.92 15.95
C ALA A 8 20.04 -24.60 16.69
N VAL A 9 19.32 -23.68 16.04
CA VAL A 9 18.95 -22.36 16.57
C VAL A 9 17.45 -22.16 16.51
N ASP A 10 16.82 -22.59 15.42
CA ASP A 10 15.40 -22.41 15.15
C ASP A 10 14.63 -23.65 15.63
N GLU A 11 13.66 -23.47 16.51
CA GLU A 11 12.70 -24.52 16.90
C GLU A 11 11.49 -24.48 15.96
N ILE A 12 11.22 -25.58 15.28
CA ILE A 12 10.09 -25.72 14.38
C ILE A 12 8.95 -26.39 15.13
N VAL A 13 7.80 -25.72 15.19
CA VAL A 13 6.56 -26.26 15.74
C VAL A 13 5.57 -26.49 14.60
N ASN A 14 5.23 -27.74 14.35
CA ASN A 14 4.25 -28.11 13.34
C ASN A 14 2.87 -28.28 13.95
N LEU A 15 2.03 -27.25 13.88
CA LEU A 15 0.65 -27.29 14.39
C LEU A 15 -0.23 -28.30 13.61
N GLY A 16 0.15 -28.66 12.39
CA GLY A 16 -0.58 -29.67 11.60
C GLY A 16 -0.55 -31.08 12.22
N ASP A 17 0.39 -31.38 13.11
CA ASP A 17 0.46 -32.67 13.83
C ASP A 17 -0.70 -32.84 14.83
N HIS A 18 -1.40 -31.76 15.16
CA HIS A 18 -2.53 -31.70 16.08
C HIS A 18 -3.89 -31.66 15.38
N TRP A 19 -3.93 -31.90 14.07
CA TRP A 19 -5.19 -32.06 13.34
C TRP A 19 -5.73 -33.49 13.41
N ASN A 20 -7.04 -33.61 13.56
CA ASN A 20 -7.76 -34.87 13.39
C ASN A 20 -7.79 -35.22 11.88
N GLN A 21 -6.75 -35.92 11.42
CA GLN A 21 -6.62 -36.32 10.02
C GLN A 21 -7.76 -37.22 9.53
N LYS A 22 -8.39 -38.03 10.41
CA LYS A 22 -9.51 -38.87 10.04
C LYS A 22 -10.71 -38.01 9.67
N TYR A 23 -11.07 -37.04 10.51
CA TYR A 23 -12.13 -36.09 10.25
C TYR A 23 -11.93 -35.32 8.94
N LEU A 24 -10.73 -34.78 8.71
CA LEU A 24 -10.41 -34.08 7.46
C LEU A 24 -10.49 -34.99 6.22
N LYS A 25 -10.12 -36.28 6.34
CA LYS A 25 -10.24 -37.23 5.24
C LYS A 25 -11.69 -37.57 4.92
N GLU A 26 -12.54 -37.63 5.92
CA GLU A 26 -14.00 -37.87 5.76
C GLU A 26 -14.67 -36.70 5.00
N HIS A 27 -14.19 -35.47 5.18
CA HIS A 27 -14.72 -34.25 4.51
C HIS A 27 -13.87 -33.76 3.33
N LYS A 28 -13.06 -34.66 2.76
CA LYS A 28 -12.08 -34.30 1.72
C LYS A 28 -12.69 -33.64 0.49
N GLU A 29 -13.84 -34.13 0.03
CA GLU A 29 -14.42 -33.62 -1.23
C GLU A 29 -15.08 -32.25 -1.03
N GLU A 30 -15.68 -32.00 0.12
CA GLU A 30 -16.20 -30.69 0.53
C GLU A 30 -15.07 -29.66 0.64
N ILE A 31 -13.98 -30.01 1.32
CA ILE A 31 -12.77 -29.17 1.48
C ILE A 31 -12.20 -28.80 0.11
N LYS A 32 -12.08 -29.76 -0.82
CA LYS A 32 -11.60 -29.50 -2.18
C LYS A 32 -12.53 -28.60 -2.97
N SER A 33 -13.86 -28.83 -2.86
CA SER A 33 -14.87 -28.01 -3.54
C SER A 33 -14.77 -26.56 -3.08
N LEU A 34 -14.74 -26.32 -1.76
CA LEU A 34 -14.61 -24.98 -1.19
C LEU A 34 -13.30 -24.32 -1.60
N THR A 35 -12.17 -25.05 -1.57
CA THR A 35 -10.87 -24.53 -2.03
C THR A 35 -10.93 -24.09 -3.49
N LYS A 36 -11.60 -24.86 -4.35
CA LYS A 36 -11.78 -24.51 -5.77
C LYS A 36 -12.65 -23.26 -5.93
N GLU A 37 -13.74 -23.15 -5.18
CA GLU A 37 -14.64 -21.99 -5.21
C GLU A 37 -13.89 -20.72 -4.78
N ILE A 38 -13.10 -20.78 -3.71
CA ILE A 38 -12.23 -19.67 -3.27
C ILE A 38 -11.29 -19.24 -4.40
N SER A 39 -10.61 -20.21 -5.03
CA SER A 39 -9.69 -19.92 -6.14
C SER A 39 -10.38 -19.26 -7.33
N LEU A 40 -11.63 -19.67 -7.64
CA LEU A 40 -12.42 -19.07 -8.72
C LEU A 40 -12.83 -17.62 -8.38
N SER A 41 -13.24 -17.35 -7.13
CA SER A 41 -13.61 -15.99 -6.71
C SER A 41 -12.41 -15.06 -6.70
N PHE A 42 -11.24 -15.49 -6.21
CA PHE A 42 -10.01 -14.71 -6.35
C PHE A 42 -9.61 -14.49 -7.82
N GLY A 43 -9.77 -15.51 -8.68
CA GLY A 43 -9.51 -15.36 -10.12
C GLY A 43 -10.38 -14.27 -10.77
N LYS A 44 -11.67 -14.19 -10.41
CA LYS A 44 -12.56 -13.11 -10.86
C LYS A 44 -12.07 -11.75 -10.36
N ALA A 45 -11.72 -11.65 -9.08
CA ALA A 45 -11.22 -10.41 -8.49
C ALA A 45 -9.96 -9.92 -9.20
N TYR A 46 -8.96 -10.78 -9.39
CA TYR A 46 -7.71 -10.42 -10.07
C TYR A 46 -7.92 -9.99 -11.53
N ASN A 47 -8.86 -10.62 -12.24
CA ASN A 47 -9.20 -10.18 -13.60
C ASN A 47 -9.78 -8.76 -13.60
N LYS A 48 -10.67 -8.43 -12.66
CA LYS A 48 -11.24 -7.08 -12.53
C LYS A 48 -10.20 -6.04 -12.14
N LEU A 49 -9.29 -6.37 -11.23
CA LEU A 49 -8.18 -5.49 -10.87
C LEU A 49 -7.22 -5.27 -12.03
N ALA A 50 -6.96 -6.29 -12.85
CA ALA A 50 -6.15 -6.15 -14.07
C ALA A 50 -6.82 -5.26 -15.12
N GLU A 51 -8.14 -5.36 -15.28
CA GLU A 51 -8.92 -4.46 -16.15
C GLU A 51 -8.84 -3.01 -15.62
N ALA A 52 -9.03 -2.81 -14.31
CA ALA A 52 -8.92 -1.51 -13.68
C ALA A 52 -7.51 -0.90 -13.85
N GLN A 53 -6.46 -1.70 -13.66
CA GLN A 53 -5.08 -1.28 -13.88
C GLN A 53 -4.83 -0.89 -15.35
N LYS A 54 -5.40 -1.64 -16.31
CA LYS A 54 -5.27 -1.32 -17.73
C LYS A 54 -5.89 0.05 -18.05
N ILE A 55 -7.09 0.33 -17.56
CA ILE A 55 -7.76 1.62 -17.74
C ILE A 55 -6.88 2.75 -17.17
N ARG A 56 -6.36 2.57 -15.93
CA ARG A 56 -5.47 3.54 -15.31
C ARG A 56 -4.23 3.79 -16.16
N LYS A 57 -3.60 2.72 -16.65
CA LYS A 57 -2.38 2.81 -17.46
C LYS A 57 -2.61 3.49 -18.82
N GLU A 58 -3.72 3.16 -19.51
CA GLU A 58 -4.09 3.79 -20.78
C GLU A 58 -4.33 5.29 -20.58
N THR A 59 -5.06 5.68 -19.53
CA THR A 59 -5.27 7.09 -19.17
C THR A 59 -3.96 7.79 -18.84
N PHE A 60 -3.07 7.11 -18.11
CA PHE A 60 -1.75 7.60 -17.77
C PHE A 60 -0.89 7.89 -19.02
N GLU A 61 -0.83 6.96 -19.97
CA GLU A 61 -0.05 7.14 -21.21
C GLU A 61 -0.60 8.28 -22.09
N GLU A 62 -1.90 8.53 -22.02
CA GLU A 62 -2.52 9.68 -22.71
C GLU A 62 -2.13 11.00 -22.03
N LEU A 63 -2.23 11.07 -20.70
CA LEU A 63 -1.93 12.29 -19.92
C LEU A 63 -0.43 12.60 -19.86
N LYS A 64 0.43 11.57 -19.92
CA LYS A 64 1.89 11.75 -19.91
C LYS A 64 2.41 12.56 -21.08
N LYS A 65 1.71 12.52 -22.22
CA LYS A 65 2.09 13.29 -23.42
C LYS A 65 2.06 14.80 -23.21
N ASP A 66 1.26 15.27 -22.25
CA ASP A 66 1.05 16.68 -21.93
C ASP A 66 1.79 17.11 -20.65
N THR A 67 2.71 16.30 -20.12
CA THR A 67 3.39 16.57 -18.85
C THR A 67 4.86 16.91 -19.11
N ASP A 68 5.32 18.08 -18.66
CA ASP A 68 6.74 18.45 -18.73
C ASP A 68 7.52 17.84 -17.55
N GLU A 69 8.35 16.85 -17.86
CA GLU A 69 9.21 16.18 -16.86
C GLU A 69 10.19 17.15 -16.17
N LYS A 70 10.60 18.23 -16.84
CA LYS A 70 11.51 19.23 -16.28
C LYS A 70 10.82 20.07 -15.21
N GLU A 71 9.56 20.41 -15.41
CA GLU A 71 8.77 21.15 -14.41
C GLU A 71 8.55 20.32 -13.16
N LEU A 72 8.25 19.02 -13.32
CA LEU A 72 8.12 18.12 -12.18
C LEU A 72 9.43 18.01 -11.39
N ALA A 73 10.55 17.85 -12.07
CA ALA A 73 11.87 17.82 -11.44
C ALA A 73 12.19 19.13 -10.70
N THR A 74 11.83 20.27 -11.28
CA THR A 74 12.04 21.59 -10.65
C THR A 74 11.19 21.74 -9.38
N LEU A 75 9.94 21.27 -9.42
CA LEU A 75 9.06 21.29 -8.26
C LEU A 75 9.55 20.35 -7.16
N ALA A 76 10.00 19.14 -7.53
CA ALA A 76 10.61 18.19 -6.61
C ALA A 76 11.88 18.78 -5.95
N ASP A 77 12.77 19.35 -6.73
CA ASP A 77 13.98 20.05 -6.25
C ASP A 77 13.67 21.18 -5.27
N GLY A 78 12.60 21.91 -5.52
CA GLY A 78 12.14 22.98 -4.62
C GLY A 78 11.72 22.44 -3.25
N LEU A 79 10.96 21.34 -3.23
CA LEU A 79 10.55 20.64 -2.01
C LEU A 79 11.74 20.04 -1.27
N VAL A 80 12.64 19.41 -2.02
CA VAL A 80 13.89 18.85 -1.51
C VAL A 80 14.72 19.88 -0.76
N LYS A 81 14.97 21.06 -1.36
CA LYS A 81 15.72 22.15 -0.74
C LYS A 81 15.05 22.72 0.52
N GLU A 82 13.73 22.66 0.60
CA GLU A 82 12.96 23.15 1.76
C GLU A 82 13.04 22.18 2.96
N ILE A 83 13.21 20.89 2.72
CA ILE A 83 13.00 19.83 3.72
C ILE A 83 14.31 19.33 4.38
N PHE A 84 15.50 19.33 3.75
CA PHE A 84 16.62 18.46 4.20
C PHE A 84 17.88 19.07 4.84
N CYS A 85 18.33 18.38 5.95
CA CYS A 85 19.68 18.40 6.58
C CYS A 85 19.98 17.12 7.40
N GLY A 86 20.82 16.29 7.00
CA GLY A 86 21.72 15.17 7.25
C GLY A 86 21.76 14.09 8.34
N SER A 87 21.83 12.76 8.01
CA SER A 87 22.56 11.56 8.52
C SER A 87 22.08 10.21 7.88
N LEU A 88 22.77 9.03 8.06
CA LEU A 88 22.64 7.79 7.25
C LEU A 88 21.24 7.11 7.26
N PRO A 89 20.67 6.70 6.09
CA PRO A 89 19.26 6.39 5.94
C PRO A 89 18.87 4.91 5.97
N GLN A 90 17.65 4.65 6.43
CA GLN A 90 16.92 3.41 6.14
C GLN A 90 15.70 3.72 5.30
N VAL A 91 15.44 2.89 4.28
CA VAL A 91 14.20 2.91 3.51
C VAL A 91 13.31 1.75 3.92
N ARG A 92 12.00 2.01 4.10
CA ARG A 92 10.99 0.99 4.33
C ARG A 92 9.88 1.15 3.29
N HIS A 93 9.39 0.03 2.77
CA HIS A 93 8.34 0.02 1.75
C HIS A 93 7.06 -0.57 2.33
N PHE A 94 5.93 0.09 2.08
CA PHE A 94 4.61 -0.25 2.58
C PHE A 94 3.53 -0.04 1.52
N PHE A 95 2.30 -0.43 1.87
CA PHE A 95 1.07 -0.02 1.21
C PHE A 95 0.18 0.70 2.23
N ALA A 96 -0.32 1.90 1.89
CA ALA A 96 -1.27 2.63 2.73
C ALA A 96 -2.72 2.28 2.39
N THR A 97 -2.94 1.67 1.22
CA THR A 97 -4.25 1.32 0.69
C THR A 97 -4.34 -0.17 0.37
N ALA A 98 -5.55 -0.72 0.34
CA ALA A 98 -5.81 -2.11 -0.03
C ALA A 98 -7.22 -2.31 -0.57
N VAL A 99 -7.40 -3.30 -1.46
CA VAL A 99 -8.72 -3.82 -1.84
C VAL A 99 -9.06 -5.00 -0.93
N THR A 100 -10.13 -4.86 -0.15
CA THR A 100 -10.55 -5.83 0.86
C THR A 100 -11.96 -6.36 0.57
N PRO A 101 -12.44 -7.38 1.28
CA PRO A 101 -13.85 -7.80 1.21
C PRO A 101 -14.86 -6.70 1.56
N MET A 102 -14.41 -5.65 2.25
CA MET A 102 -15.22 -4.46 2.60
C MET A 102 -15.10 -3.34 1.57
N GLY A 103 -14.38 -3.59 0.47
CA GLY A 103 -14.06 -2.61 -0.56
C GLY A 103 -12.67 -2.02 -0.43
N TRP A 104 -12.48 -0.85 -1.05
CA TRP A 104 -11.25 -0.08 -0.93
C TRP A 104 -11.09 0.46 0.49
N MET A 105 -9.93 0.24 1.08
CA MET A 105 -9.57 0.73 2.42
C MET A 105 -8.23 1.45 2.36
N GLY A 106 -8.16 2.62 3.01
CA GLY A 106 -6.94 3.40 3.13
C GLY A 106 -6.66 3.78 4.57
N TYR A 107 -5.38 3.87 4.91
CA TYR A 107 -4.88 4.28 6.23
C TYR A 107 -3.94 5.49 6.14
N ALA A 108 -3.92 6.19 5.01
CA ALA A 108 -3.05 7.34 4.79
C ALA A 108 -3.29 8.46 5.81
N GLN A 109 -4.55 8.68 6.20
CA GLN A 109 -4.93 9.64 7.23
C GLN A 109 -4.29 9.30 8.57
N GLU A 110 -4.48 8.08 9.07
CA GLU A 110 -3.98 7.61 10.36
C GLU A 110 -2.47 7.59 10.42
N LEU A 111 -1.82 7.24 9.31
CA LEU A 111 -0.37 7.20 9.18
C LEU A 111 0.25 8.60 9.21
N SER A 112 -0.39 9.56 8.53
CA SER A 112 0.15 10.92 8.35
C SER A 112 -0.29 11.91 9.42
N VAL A 113 -1.39 11.67 10.14
CA VAL A 113 -1.96 12.62 11.13
C VAL A 113 -0.97 13.00 12.26
N LYS A 114 -0.01 12.13 12.55
CA LYS A 114 1.03 12.38 13.56
C LYS A 114 2.20 13.24 13.05
N CYS A 115 2.24 13.53 11.75
CA CYS A 115 3.25 14.38 11.17
C CYS A 115 2.86 15.85 11.35
N PRO A 116 3.68 16.67 12.03
CA PRO A 116 3.41 18.12 12.22
C PRO A 116 3.32 18.88 10.90
N VAL A 117 3.96 18.41 9.85
CA VAL A 117 3.96 19.03 8.53
C VAL A 117 3.46 18.00 7.51
N ARG A 118 2.39 18.34 6.80
CA ARG A 118 1.85 17.52 5.74
C ARG A 118 1.76 18.33 4.45
N TYR A 119 2.26 17.74 3.37
CA TYR A 119 2.14 18.24 2.01
C TYR A 119 1.14 17.38 1.24
N LEU A 120 0.08 17.97 0.74
CA LEU A 120 -0.94 17.28 -0.05
C LEU A 120 -0.83 17.75 -1.49
N LEU A 121 -0.42 16.84 -2.37
CA LEU A 121 -0.27 17.07 -3.80
C LEU A 121 -1.63 16.90 -4.47
N LYS A 122 -2.06 17.87 -5.27
CA LYS A 122 -3.37 17.88 -5.93
C LYS A 122 -3.29 18.35 -7.38
N GLY A 123 -4.26 17.93 -8.18
CA GLY A 123 -4.47 18.43 -9.54
C GLY A 123 -3.39 18.00 -10.53
N GLY A 124 -2.59 16.99 -10.20
CA GLY A 124 -1.59 16.44 -11.11
C GLY A 124 -2.24 15.65 -12.24
N LYS A 125 -1.70 15.79 -13.47
CA LYS A 125 -2.01 14.89 -14.57
C LYS A 125 -1.20 13.59 -14.39
N ALA A 126 -1.79 12.45 -14.72
CA ALA A 126 -1.14 11.14 -14.65
C ALA A 126 -0.48 10.86 -13.27
N ASP A 127 0.74 10.32 -13.26
CA ASP A 127 1.49 10.03 -12.04
C ASP A 127 2.43 11.18 -11.62
N ALA A 128 2.09 12.42 -11.93
CA ALA A 128 2.92 13.58 -11.60
C ALA A 128 3.23 13.66 -10.09
N ALA A 129 2.24 13.38 -9.25
CA ALA A 129 2.45 13.29 -7.81
C ALA A 129 3.43 12.15 -7.45
N SER A 130 3.30 10.98 -8.08
CA SER A 130 4.19 9.83 -7.85
C SER A 130 5.64 10.15 -8.22
N VAL A 131 5.88 10.86 -9.32
CA VAL A 131 7.22 11.31 -9.74
C VAL A 131 7.82 12.24 -8.69
N ILE A 132 7.06 13.23 -8.23
CA ILE A 132 7.50 14.17 -7.19
C ILE A 132 7.80 13.44 -5.88
N LEU A 133 6.92 12.51 -5.47
CA LEU A 133 7.09 11.73 -4.24
C LEU A 133 8.32 10.83 -4.30
N ALA A 134 8.57 10.18 -5.43
CA ALA A 134 9.75 9.35 -5.64
C ALA A 134 11.05 10.18 -5.57
N GLU A 135 11.09 11.34 -6.24
CA GLU A 135 12.23 12.24 -6.22
C GLU A 135 12.52 12.78 -4.80
N VAL A 136 11.47 13.16 -4.07
CA VAL A 136 11.61 13.56 -2.66
C VAL A 136 12.14 12.42 -1.80
N ALA A 137 11.67 11.20 -2.00
CA ALA A 137 12.13 10.02 -1.26
C ALA A 137 13.63 9.74 -1.54
N GLU A 138 14.05 9.76 -2.80
CA GLU A 138 15.43 9.55 -3.21
C GLU A 138 16.34 10.64 -2.63
N SER A 139 15.95 11.90 -2.79
CA SER A 139 16.67 13.03 -2.22
C SER A 139 16.77 13.01 -0.70
N ALA A 140 15.76 12.45 -0.02
CA ALA A 140 15.79 12.23 1.43
C ALA A 140 16.85 11.21 1.81
N LEU A 141 16.90 10.09 1.09
CA LEU A 141 17.88 9.04 1.28
C LEU A 141 19.31 9.56 1.06
N GLU A 142 19.54 10.31 -0.03
CA GLU A 142 20.84 10.91 -0.32
C GLU A 142 21.32 11.87 0.79
N ARG A 143 20.37 12.52 1.46
CA ARG A 143 20.64 13.43 2.60
C ARG A 143 20.70 12.74 3.95
N GLY A 144 20.55 11.41 3.96
CA GLY A 144 20.69 10.60 5.15
C GLY A 144 19.46 10.54 6.05
N HIS A 145 18.27 10.78 5.51
CA HIS A 145 17.01 10.63 6.26
C HIS A 145 16.38 9.26 6.07
N ASN A 146 15.81 8.71 7.14
CA ASN A 146 14.96 7.54 7.03
C ASN A 146 13.68 7.89 6.27
N VAL A 147 13.26 7.00 5.37
CA VAL A 147 12.11 7.21 4.50
C VAL A 147 11.18 6.01 4.56
N ASP A 148 9.89 6.27 4.81
CA ASP A 148 8.81 5.33 4.64
C ASP A 148 8.11 5.63 3.32
N ILE A 149 8.22 4.72 2.34
CA ILE A 149 7.64 4.85 1.02
C ILE A 149 6.38 3.97 0.97
N PHE A 150 5.25 4.57 0.60
CA PHE A 150 3.99 3.87 0.42
C PHE A 150 3.67 3.80 -1.07
N HIS A 151 3.54 2.55 -1.55
CA HIS A 151 3.28 2.25 -2.94
C HIS A 151 1.79 2.18 -3.24
N HIS A 152 1.42 2.52 -4.45
CA HIS A 152 0.05 2.39 -4.91
C HIS A 152 -0.34 0.90 -5.02
N THR A 153 -1.45 0.52 -4.43
CA THR A 153 -1.90 -0.89 -4.31
C THR A 153 -2.00 -1.63 -5.65
N MET A 154 -2.42 -0.96 -6.71
CA MET A 154 -2.57 -1.58 -8.05
C MET A 154 -1.40 -1.33 -8.99
N GLU A 155 -0.50 -0.41 -8.65
CA GLU A 155 0.70 -0.09 -9.39
C GLU A 155 1.88 0.06 -8.43
N PRO A 156 2.48 -1.07 -7.97
CA PRO A 156 3.52 -1.04 -6.92
C PRO A 156 4.80 -0.27 -7.29
N THR A 157 4.98 0.09 -8.55
CA THR A 157 6.06 0.97 -9.02
C THR A 157 5.76 2.44 -8.77
N ALA A 158 4.50 2.82 -8.63
CA ALA A 158 4.07 4.18 -8.31
C ALA A 158 4.08 4.41 -6.79
N VAL A 159 4.47 5.63 -6.38
CA VAL A 159 4.47 6.08 -4.98
C VAL A 159 3.24 6.93 -4.73
N GLU A 160 2.46 6.62 -3.70
CA GLU A 160 1.26 7.39 -3.31
C GLU A 160 1.46 8.24 -2.05
N MET A 161 2.43 7.88 -1.19
CA MET A 161 2.76 8.66 0.00
C MET A 161 4.21 8.41 0.43
N VAL A 162 4.84 9.44 1.01
CA VAL A 162 6.16 9.38 1.64
C VAL A 162 6.07 9.98 3.03
N ILE A 163 6.63 9.30 4.02
CA ILE A 163 6.79 9.82 5.38
C ILE A 163 8.27 9.89 5.72
N LEU A 164 8.68 11.00 6.31
CA LEU A 164 10.01 11.26 6.82
C LEU A 164 9.94 11.31 8.35
N PRO A 165 10.08 10.16 9.04
CA PRO A 165 9.74 10.06 10.46
C PRO A 165 10.57 10.98 11.36
N ALA A 166 11.86 11.13 11.07
CA ALA A 166 12.78 11.97 11.85
C ALA A 166 12.49 13.47 11.71
N LEU A 167 11.86 13.88 10.61
CA LEU A 167 11.48 15.27 10.34
C LEU A 167 10.02 15.56 10.73
N GLY A 168 9.22 14.53 10.97
CA GLY A 168 7.79 14.66 11.19
C GLY A 168 7.05 15.20 9.96
N VAL A 169 7.50 14.84 8.76
CA VAL A 169 6.95 15.30 7.49
C VAL A 169 6.26 14.15 6.76
N ALA A 170 5.08 14.39 6.22
CA ALA A 170 4.39 13.49 5.31
C ALA A 170 4.06 14.22 4.00
N LEU A 171 4.23 13.53 2.88
CA LEU A 171 3.80 13.99 1.56
C LEU A 171 2.86 12.93 0.98
N ALA A 172 1.74 13.31 0.41
CA ALA A 172 0.77 12.36 -0.14
C ALA A 172 0.11 12.88 -1.42
N ASP A 173 -0.17 11.96 -2.35
CA ASP A 173 -1.05 12.22 -3.47
C ASP A 173 -2.50 12.19 -2.99
N ALA A 174 -3.09 13.37 -2.77
CA ALA A 174 -4.45 13.51 -2.25
C ALA A 174 -5.53 13.05 -3.25
N GLU A 175 -5.18 12.71 -4.48
CA GLU A 175 -6.10 12.13 -5.47
C GLU A 175 -6.13 10.59 -5.43
N CYS A 176 -5.06 9.97 -4.94
CA CYS A 176 -4.91 8.52 -4.86
C CYS A 176 -5.24 7.95 -3.48
N VAL A 177 -4.88 8.68 -2.42
CA VAL A 177 -5.13 8.22 -1.05
C VAL A 177 -6.34 8.91 -0.43
N ASP A 178 -7.04 8.17 0.44
CA ASP A 178 -8.16 8.73 1.21
C ASP A 178 -7.60 9.53 2.40
N ILE A 179 -7.47 10.85 2.22
CA ILE A 179 -6.87 11.75 3.20
C ILE A 179 -7.71 13.03 3.34
N THR A 180 -8.08 13.36 4.58
CA THR A 180 -8.82 14.58 4.90
C THR A 180 -7.87 15.73 5.14
N GLU A 181 -8.13 16.86 4.51
CA GLU A 181 -7.36 18.09 4.72
C GLU A 181 -7.54 18.64 6.14
N LEU A 182 -6.44 19.07 6.72
CA LEU A 182 -6.38 19.75 8.02
C LEU A 182 -5.95 21.22 7.81
N ALA A 183 -6.29 22.09 8.74
CA ALA A 183 -6.02 23.52 8.62
C ALA A 183 -4.53 23.89 8.53
N HIS A 184 -3.63 22.99 8.92
CA HIS A 184 -2.18 23.20 8.88
C HIS A 184 -1.50 22.51 7.70
N ASP A 185 -2.26 21.83 6.82
CA ASP A 185 -1.71 21.17 5.65
C ASP A 185 -1.23 22.16 4.60
N ARG A 186 -0.14 21.83 3.94
CA ARG A 186 0.38 22.57 2.80
C ARG A 186 -0.11 21.94 1.51
N ILE A 187 -1.09 22.59 0.89
CA ILE A 187 -1.66 22.13 -0.38
C ILE A 187 -0.75 22.61 -1.53
N ILE A 188 -0.29 21.65 -2.33
CA ILE A 188 0.49 21.91 -3.54
C ILE A 188 -0.38 21.51 -4.73
N ASN A 189 -0.85 22.52 -5.46
CA ASN A 189 -1.57 22.29 -6.71
C ASN A 189 -0.56 22.16 -7.86
N ILE A 190 -0.37 20.95 -8.35
CA ILE A 190 0.59 20.62 -9.40
C ILE A 190 0.16 21.27 -10.73
N ALA A 191 -1.13 21.22 -11.07
CA ALA A 191 -1.67 21.79 -12.31
C ALA A 191 -1.47 23.32 -12.37
N MET A 192 -1.78 24.04 -11.29
CA MET A 192 -1.62 25.50 -11.25
C MET A 192 -0.16 25.95 -11.32
N LYS A 193 0.79 25.13 -10.88
CA LYS A 193 2.21 25.45 -10.97
C LYS A 193 2.75 25.22 -12.38
N ALA A 194 2.27 24.21 -13.07
CA ALA A 194 2.55 24.00 -14.49
C ALA A 194 2.00 25.17 -15.35
N GLU A 195 0.73 25.55 -15.12
CA GLU A 195 0.11 26.70 -15.82
C GLU A 195 0.80 28.04 -15.53
N ALA A 196 1.32 28.24 -14.32
CA ALA A 196 2.05 29.47 -13.97
C ALA A 196 3.43 29.55 -14.62
N ALA A 197 4.07 28.41 -14.89
CA ALA A 197 5.33 28.35 -15.64
C ALA A 197 5.07 28.55 -17.15
N GLU A 198 4.02 27.89 -17.71
CA GLU A 198 3.57 28.14 -19.08
C GLU A 198 3.13 29.59 -19.31
N ALA A 199 2.47 30.23 -18.33
CA ALA A 199 2.09 31.63 -18.43
C ALA A 199 3.29 32.61 -18.43
N ALA A 200 4.43 32.21 -17.89
CA ALA A 200 5.68 32.97 -17.98
C ALA A 200 6.32 32.84 -19.36
N GLU A 201 6.16 31.70 -20.05
CA GLU A 201 6.60 31.52 -21.46
C GLU A 201 5.49 31.88 -22.47
N ALA A 202 4.21 31.72 -22.14
CA ALA A 202 3.06 31.96 -23.03
C ALA A 202 2.62 33.45 -23.09
N ALA A 203 3.37 34.38 -22.52
CA ALA A 203 3.21 35.80 -22.86
C ALA A 203 3.52 36.08 -24.36
N GLU A 204 4.02 35.09 -25.09
CA GLU A 204 4.32 35.15 -26.53
C GLU A 204 3.41 34.27 -27.43
N ALA A 205 2.50 33.46 -26.90
CA ALA A 205 1.62 32.60 -27.70
C ALA A 205 0.22 32.48 -27.08
N ALA A 206 -0.55 33.55 -27.08
CA ALA A 206 -1.99 33.47 -26.82
C ALA A 206 -2.73 33.05 -28.10
N GLU A 207 -3.27 31.86 -28.08
CA GLU A 207 -4.49 31.35 -28.75
C GLU A 207 -4.33 29.86 -29.05
N ALA A 208 -4.78 29.01 -28.11
CA ALA A 208 -5.48 27.77 -28.49
C ALA A 208 -5.80 26.87 -27.28
N ALA A 209 -7.07 26.57 -27.18
CA ALA A 209 -7.65 25.35 -26.68
C ALA A 209 -7.79 25.15 -25.16
N GLU A 210 -8.97 25.56 -24.66
CA GLU A 210 -9.70 24.84 -23.64
C GLU A 210 -9.85 23.36 -24.07
N ALA A 211 -9.12 22.46 -23.41
CA ALA A 211 -9.47 21.06 -23.37
C ALA A 211 -9.18 20.55 -21.96
N GLY A 212 -10.12 20.82 -21.06
CA GLY A 212 -10.24 20.06 -19.83
C GLY A 212 -10.43 18.58 -20.22
N THR A 213 -9.40 17.76 -20.07
CA THR A 213 -9.55 16.32 -20.20
C THR A 213 -10.50 15.84 -19.13
N ASP A 214 -11.71 15.45 -19.55
CA ASP A 214 -12.77 14.93 -18.71
C ASP A 214 -12.34 13.53 -18.20
N THR A 215 -11.62 13.50 -17.08
CA THR A 215 -11.15 12.25 -16.43
C THR A 215 -12.23 11.60 -15.58
N LEU A 216 -13.41 12.23 -15.42
CA LEU A 216 -14.52 11.76 -14.60
C LEU A 216 -15.05 10.38 -15.04
N PRO A 217 -15.32 10.10 -16.34
CA PRO A 217 -15.82 8.79 -16.77
C PRO A 217 -14.80 7.66 -16.51
N VAL A 218 -13.53 7.94 -16.60
CA VAL A 218 -12.45 6.97 -16.36
C VAL A 218 -12.34 6.64 -14.88
N LYS A 219 -12.43 7.65 -14.01
CA LYS A 219 -12.46 7.45 -12.55
C LYS A 219 -13.68 6.62 -12.11
N GLU A 220 -14.83 6.79 -12.75
CA GLU A 220 -16.04 5.99 -12.48
C GLU A 220 -15.86 4.54 -12.92
N ALA A 221 -15.44 4.27 -14.15
CA ALA A 221 -15.20 2.92 -14.65
C ALA A 221 -14.17 2.16 -13.79
N TRP A 222 -13.11 2.83 -13.37
CA TRP A 222 -12.12 2.27 -12.46
C TRP A 222 -12.73 1.90 -11.08
N ARG A 223 -13.55 2.79 -10.50
CA ARG A 223 -14.23 2.54 -9.22
C ARG A 223 -15.19 1.36 -9.29
N GLU A 224 -15.93 1.22 -10.38
CA GLU A 224 -16.83 0.09 -10.60
C GLU A 224 -16.06 -1.24 -10.64
N LEU A 225 -14.97 -1.32 -11.39
CA LEU A 225 -14.13 -2.52 -11.46
C LEU A 225 -13.50 -2.89 -10.10
N VAL A 226 -13.07 -1.91 -9.34
CA VAL A 226 -12.56 -2.13 -7.96
C VAL A 226 -13.67 -2.63 -7.04
N ALA A 227 -14.89 -2.08 -7.15
CA ALA A 227 -16.04 -2.53 -6.36
C ALA A 227 -16.44 -3.98 -6.73
N GLU A 228 -16.46 -4.34 -8.01
CA GLU A 228 -16.72 -5.72 -8.45
C GLU A 228 -15.62 -6.70 -7.97
N ALA A 229 -14.36 -6.28 -7.97
CA ALA A 229 -13.27 -7.07 -7.40
C ALA A 229 -13.46 -7.29 -5.90
N ALA A 230 -13.83 -6.24 -5.15
CA ALA A 230 -14.11 -6.33 -3.72
C ALA A 230 -15.26 -7.30 -3.40
N LEU A 231 -16.33 -7.30 -4.20
CA LEU A 231 -17.42 -8.28 -4.07
C LEU A 231 -16.92 -9.71 -4.27
N SER A 232 -16.09 -9.96 -5.28
CA SER A 232 -15.52 -11.29 -5.52
C SER A 232 -14.59 -11.74 -4.38
N ILE A 233 -13.85 -10.83 -3.77
CA ILE A 233 -13.02 -11.11 -2.58
C ILE A 233 -13.92 -11.40 -1.36
N ALA A 234 -15.05 -10.70 -1.21
CA ALA A 234 -16.02 -10.96 -0.15
C ALA A 234 -16.65 -12.36 -0.26
N GLU A 235 -17.02 -12.78 -1.48
CA GLU A 235 -17.47 -14.15 -1.76
C GLU A 235 -16.40 -15.19 -1.38
N ALA A 236 -15.13 -14.93 -1.78
CA ALA A 236 -14.02 -15.81 -1.43
C ALA A 236 -13.86 -15.93 0.08
N LYS A 237 -13.97 -14.82 0.82
CA LYS A 237 -13.90 -14.80 2.29
C LYS A 237 -15.03 -15.59 2.94
N GLU A 238 -16.26 -15.45 2.46
CA GLU A 238 -17.40 -16.22 2.98
C GLU A 238 -17.19 -17.72 2.78
N THR A 239 -16.73 -18.12 1.59
CA THR A 239 -16.41 -19.52 1.30
C THR A 239 -15.22 -20.00 2.13
N HIS A 240 -14.21 -19.16 2.35
CA HIS A 240 -13.08 -19.46 3.22
C HIS A 240 -13.52 -19.70 4.68
N ASN A 241 -14.44 -18.90 5.20
CA ASN A 241 -14.98 -19.11 6.55
C ASN A 241 -15.67 -20.50 6.68
N LYS A 242 -16.36 -20.96 5.63
CA LYS A 242 -16.93 -22.32 5.58
C LYS A 242 -15.83 -23.38 5.57
N LEU A 243 -14.78 -23.18 4.78
CA LEU A 243 -13.60 -24.07 4.73
C LEU A 243 -12.89 -24.13 6.08
N GLU A 244 -12.67 -22.99 6.70
CA GLU A 244 -12.00 -22.85 8.00
C GLU A 244 -12.74 -23.61 9.11
N SER A 245 -14.08 -23.69 9.05
CA SER A 245 -14.87 -24.43 10.04
C SER A 245 -14.50 -25.92 10.11
N TYR A 246 -14.10 -26.56 9.01
CA TYR A 246 -13.60 -27.94 9.01
C TYR A 246 -12.27 -28.07 9.74
N TYR A 247 -11.34 -27.12 9.54
CA TYR A 247 -10.04 -27.14 10.20
C TYR A 247 -10.14 -26.77 11.68
N ILE A 248 -11.02 -25.84 12.06
CA ILE A 248 -11.32 -25.51 13.46
C ILE A 248 -11.84 -26.73 14.21
N GLN A 249 -12.78 -27.47 13.61
CA GLN A 249 -13.32 -28.69 14.22
C GLN A 249 -12.29 -29.85 14.29
N ALA A 250 -11.32 -29.84 13.39
CA ALA A 250 -10.27 -30.84 13.36
C ALA A 250 -9.09 -30.53 14.31
N MET A 251 -8.94 -29.29 14.77
CA MET A 251 -7.79 -28.87 15.57
C MET A 251 -7.94 -29.24 17.04
N ASP A 252 -6.91 -29.86 17.62
CA ASP A 252 -6.76 -30.05 19.07
C ASP A 252 -6.19 -28.77 19.71
N PHE A 253 -7.08 -27.84 20.05
CA PHE A 253 -6.71 -26.58 20.67
C PHE A 253 -6.09 -26.73 22.08
N GLU A 254 -6.41 -27.82 22.81
CA GLU A 254 -5.80 -28.07 24.12
C GLU A 254 -4.30 -28.40 23.98
N ALA A 255 -3.96 -29.19 22.96
CA ALA A 255 -2.56 -29.48 22.63
C ALA A 255 -1.82 -28.22 22.15
N VAL A 256 -2.44 -27.40 21.31
CA VAL A 256 -1.87 -26.12 20.85
C VAL A 256 -1.62 -25.16 22.02
N ASP A 257 -2.56 -25.04 22.95
CA ASP A 257 -2.40 -24.23 24.17
C ASP A 257 -1.25 -24.68 25.06
N LYS A 258 -1.02 -26.00 25.16
CA LYS A 258 0.13 -26.53 25.91
C LYS A 258 1.45 -26.10 25.27
N ILE A 259 1.57 -26.23 23.96
CA ILE A 259 2.75 -25.81 23.20
C ILE A 259 2.98 -24.29 23.37
N ALA A 260 1.93 -23.49 23.24
CA ALA A 260 2.02 -22.04 23.43
C ALA A 260 2.57 -21.69 24.82
N LYS A 261 2.08 -22.35 25.88
CA LYS A 261 2.57 -22.15 27.25
C LYS A 261 4.03 -22.57 27.42
N GLU A 262 4.44 -23.69 26.81
CA GLU A 262 5.84 -24.16 26.84
C GLU A 262 6.78 -23.17 26.15
N ILE A 263 6.41 -22.67 24.95
CA ILE A 263 7.18 -21.67 24.20
C ILE A 263 7.28 -20.39 25.03
N PHE A 264 6.16 -19.92 25.59
CA PHE A 264 6.14 -18.72 26.42
C PHE A 264 7.05 -18.86 27.64
N GLY A 265 7.03 -20.03 28.31
CA GLY A 265 7.92 -20.34 29.43
C GLY A 265 9.41 -20.31 29.04
N LYS A 266 9.77 -20.84 27.88
CA LYS A 266 11.15 -20.78 27.33
C LYS A 266 11.58 -19.33 27.09
N ILE A 267 10.72 -18.51 26.44
CA ILE A 267 11.01 -17.09 26.16
C ILE A 267 11.23 -16.33 27.48
N TRP A 268 10.36 -16.54 28.46
CA TRP A 268 10.46 -15.88 29.75
C TRP A 268 11.74 -16.25 30.51
N ALA A 269 12.11 -17.55 30.49
CA ALA A 269 13.35 -18.02 31.09
C ALA A 269 14.59 -17.39 30.42
N MET A 270 14.59 -17.25 29.09
CA MET A 270 15.67 -16.58 28.36
C MET A 270 15.78 -15.09 28.71
N ALA A 271 14.66 -14.39 28.84
CA ALA A 271 14.63 -12.98 29.22
C ALA A 271 15.22 -12.76 30.64
N ALA A 272 14.81 -13.59 31.61
CA ALA A 272 15.33 -13.54 32.97
C ALA A 272 16.84 -13.85 33.09
N LEU A 273 17.37 -14.66 32.16
CA LEU A 273 18.82 -14.94 32.10
C LEU A 273 19.64 -13.75 31.55
N LYS A 274 19.03 -12.95 30.65
CA LYS A 274 19.67 -11.72 30.14
C LYS A 274 19.76 -10.63 31.20
N GLU A 275 18.71 -10.45 32.00
CA GLU A 275 18.70 -9.47 33.09
C GLU A 275 19.74 -9.77 34.20
N LYS A 276 20.06 -11.04 34.40
CA LYS A 276 21.10 -11.44 35.40
C LYS A 276 22.54 -11.28 34.86
N LYS A 277 22.73 -11.04 33.57
CA LYS A 277 24.05 -10.88 32.93
C LYS A 277 24.37 -9.42 32.59
N ALA A 278 23.42 -8.52 32.73
CA ALA A 278 23.56 -7.07 32.60
C ALA A 278 23.77 -6.43 33.97
#